data_9299980a5eca6308147a5a836b84b720
#
_entry.id   9299980a5eca6308147a5a836b84b720
#
_cell.length_a   1.000
_cell.length_b   1.000
_cell.length_c   1.000
_cell.angle_alpha   90.00
_cell.angle_beta   90.00
_cell.angle_gamma   90.00
#
_symmetry.space_group_name_H-M   'P 1'
#
loop_
_entity.id
_entity.type
_entity.pdbx_description
1 polymer ?
#
loop_
_entity_poly.entity_id
_entity_poly.type
_entity_poly.pdbx_seq_one_letter_code
_entity_poly.pdbx_strand_id
1 'polypeptide(L)'
;LYSSSGKKYLDFVQGIAVNSLGHSNDYLIRAINKQSKKVWHVSNAFVIPEQEKLAKKLTKNTFADFVMFQNSGTEATEAAIKVARRYFYSKGKPQKNRILCVKNSFHGRTLAAIFASGSKKMTEGFGPKVQGFDHFEFGNHKSLKKSITNKTAAIMIETIMGEGGIKVVPNWCLKELRKICNKKKILLILDEVQCGIGRSGDFFAFEKSKVKPDIVPIAKGIGGGFPIGAVLMNKKVASGMTAGTHGSTF
;
A
#
# COMPACT_ATOMS: atom_id res chain seq x y z
N LEU A 1 23.84 13.78 -5.25
CA LEU A 1 24.52 12.79 -6.08
C LEU A 1 25.70 13.43 -6.82
N TYR A 2 26.68 12.61 -7.17
CA TYR A 2 27.83 13.03 -7.97
C TYR A 2 27.95 12.16 -9.21
N SER A 3 28.27 12.76 -10.35
CA SER A 3 28.63 12.01 -11.55
C SER A 3 30.04 11.42 -11.43
N SER A 4 30.43 10.55 -12.33
CA SER A 4 31.80 10.04 -12.45
C SER A 4 32.84 11.14 -12.69
N SER A 5 32.43 12.29 -13.27
CA SER A 5 33.25 13.48 -13.46
C SER A 5 33.27 14.42 -12.23
N GLY A 6 32.67 14.02 -11.10
CA GLY A 6 32.61 14.83 -9.87
C GLY A 6 31.53 15.93 -9.87
N LYS A 7 30.73 16.08 -10.93
CA LYS A 7 29.67 17.09 -10.96
C LYS A 7 28.54 16.75 -9.97
N LYS A 8 28.15 17.74 -9.13
CA LYS A 8 27.10 17.60 -8.11
C LYS A 8 25.72 17.83 -8.71
N TYR A 9 24.77 17.01 -8.29
CA TYR A 9 23.34 17.10 -8.65
C TYR A 9 22.46 17.05 -7.40
N LEU A 10 21.43 17.89 -7.36
CA LEU A 10 20.34 17.73 -6.40
C LEU A 10 19.46 16.55 -6.82
N ASP A 11 19.19 15.64 -5.88
CA ASP A 11 18.36 14.47 -6.14
C ASP A 11 16.91 14.71 -5.69
N PHE A 12 16.05 15.06 -6.64
CA PHE A 12 14.60 15.16 -6.41
C PHE A 12 13.84 13.84 -6.68
N VAL A 13 14.51 12.83 -7.21
CA VAL A 13 13.92 11.50 -7.46
C VAL A 13 13.93 10.65 -6.20
N GLN A 14 15.00 10.74 -5.42
CA GLN A 14 15.16 10.08 -4.12
C GLN A 14 14.92 8.55 -4.17
N GLY A 15 15.40 7.87 -5.22
CA GLY A 15 15.12 6.45 -5.44
C GLY A 15 13.64 6.17 -5.71
N ILE A 16 12.93 7.06 -6.39
CA ILE A 16 11.48 7.07 -6.61
C ILE A 16 10.73 7.18 -5.27
N ALA A 17 10.96 8.32 -4.58
CA ALA A 17 10.35 8.69 -3.30
C ALA A 17 10.66 7.75 -2.12
N VAL A 18 11.83 7.11 -2.11
CA VAL A 18 12.25 6.18 -1.04
C VAL A 18 13.07 6.89 0.03
N ASN A 19 14.08 7.70 -0.37
CA ASN A 19 15.03 8.33 0.54
C ASN A 19 14.48 9.63 1.14
N SER A 20 13.38 9.54 1.89
CA SER A 20 12.68 10.71 2.45
C SER A 20 13.53 11.55 3.41
N LEU A 21 14.56 10.97 4.01
CA LEU A 21 15.51 11.64 4.91
C LEU A 21 16.81 12.03 4.22
N GLY A 22 16.88 11.92 2.89
CA GLY A 22 18.09 12.17 2.11
C GLY A 22 19.07 10.99 2.11
N HIS A 23 20.17 11.17 1.36
CA HIS A 23 21.24 10.18 1.29
C HIS A 23 22.12 10.22 2.52
N SER A 24 22.61 9.03 2.92
CA SER A 24 23.60 8.89 4.01
C SER A 24 23.20 9.55 5.33
N ASN A 25 21.92 9.46 5.71
CA ASN A 25 21.44 10.01 6.97
C ASN A 25 22.12 9.31 8.16
N ASP A 26 22.83 10.06 8.99
CA ASP A 26 23.62 9.55 10.11
C ASP A 26 22.81 8.75 11.13
N TYR A 27 21.57 9.14 11.38
CA TYR A 27 20.70 8.41 12.30
C TYR A 27 20.39 7.01 11.77
N LEU A 28 20.07 6.89 10.48
CA LEU A 28 19.80 5.59 9.85
C LEU A 28 21.08 4.74 9.79
N ILE A 29 22.23 5.32 9.44
CA ILE A 29 23.53 4.62 9.43
C ILE A 29 23.84 4.05 10.82
N ARG A 30 23.70 4.86 11.88
CA ARG A 30 23.90 4.38 13.27
C ARG A 30 22.92 3.26 13.64
N ALA A 31 21.64 3.37 13.22
CA ALA A 31 20.64 2.35 13.51
C ALA A 31 20.99 1.01 12.84
N ILE A 32 21.36 1.02 11.55
CA ILE A 32 21.80 -0.17 10.83
C ILE A 32 23.06 -0.78 11.45
N ASN A 33 24.08 0.03 11.72
CA ASN A 33 25.32 -0.43 12.34
C ASN A 33 25.10 -1.05 13.71
N LYS A 34 24.19 -0.52 14.50
CA LYS A 34 23.80 -1.08 15.81
C LYS A 34 23.08 -2.40 15.65
N GLN A 35 22.13 -2.48 14.71
CA GLN A 35 21.34 -3.70 14.50
C GLN A 35 22.14 -4.83 13.87
N SER A 36 23.00 -4.52 12.89
CA SER A 36 23.82 -5.52 12.20
C SER A 36 24.79 -6.28 13.13
N LYS A 37 25.21 -5.64 14.25
CA LYS A 37 26.04 -6.28 15.28
C LYS A 37 25.27 -7.19 16.24
N LYS A 38 23.92 -7.19 16.19
CA LYS A 38 23.07 -8.02 17.05
C LYS A 38 22.58 -9.27 16.31
N VAL A 39 21.68 -9.04 15.36
CA VAL A 39 21.03 -10.09 14.57
C VAL A 39 20.55 -9.53 13.24
N TRP A 40 20.78 -10.28 12.18
CA TRP A 40 20.35 -9.95 10.84
C TRP A 40 18.93 -10.46 10.56
N HIS A 41 18.66 -11.70 10.94
CA HIS A 41 17.38 -12.35 10.71
C HIS A 41 17.08 -13.40 11.77
N VAL A 42 15.82 -13.46 12.17
CA VAL A 42 15.22 -14.56 12.92
C VAL A 42 13.81 -14.81 12.35
N SER A 43 13.34 -16.05 12.46
CA SER A 43 11.99 -16.39 12.02
C SER A 43 10.91 -15.64 12.83
N ASN A 44 9.74 -15.46 12.24
CA ASN A 44 8.53 -14.99 12.94
C ASN A 44 8.05 -15.95 14.06
N ALA A 45 8.71 -17.08 14.24
CA ALA A 45 8.54 -17.94 15.42
C ALA A 45 9.12 -17.32 16.70
N PHE A 46 9.94 -16.27 16.57
CA PHE A 46 10.55 -15.56 17.69
C PHE A 46 9.98 -14.15 17.81
N VAL A 47 9.98 -13.63 19.02
CA VAL A 47 9.62 -12.22 19.27
C VAL A 47 10.74 -11.32 18.79
N ILE A 48 10.39 -10.32 17.96
CA ILE A 48 11.30 -9.30 17.45
C ILE A 48 10.88 -7.95 18.07
N PRO A 49 11.59 -7.48 19.13
CA PRO A 49 11.17 -6.29 19.88
C PRO A 49 11.06 -5.02 19.03
N GLU A 50 11.94 -4.84 18.05
CA GLU A 50 11.93 -3.68 17.15
C GLU A 50 10.70 -3.70 16.23
N GLN A 51 10.28 -4.87 15.77
CA GLN A 51 9.06 -5.05 14.96
C GLN A 51 7.81 -4.72 15.79
N GLU A 52 7.70 -5.25 17.01
CA GLU A 52 6.59 -4.93 17.92
C GLU A 52 6.53 -3.42 18.25
N LYS A 53 7.69 -2.81 18.52
CA LYS A 53 7.78 -1.39 18.81
C LYS A 53 7.29 -0.54 17.64
N LEU A 54 7.67 -0.91 16.41
CA LEU A 54 7.21 -0.24 15.21
C LEU A 54 5.70 -0.44 15.00
N ALA A 55 5.20 -1.67 15.15
CA ALA A 55 3.77 -1.97 15.06
C ALA A 55 2.95 -1.15 16.08
N LYS A 56 3.37 -1.12 17.35
CA LYS A 56 2.73 -0.31 18.40
C LYS A 56 2.73 1.18 18.07
N LYS A 57 3.84 1.68 17.48
CA LYS A 57 3.94 3.09 17.08
C LYS A 57 2.99 3.41 15.91
N LEU A 58 2.89 2.52 14.93
CA LEU A 58 1.98 2.68 13.79
C LEU A 58 0.51 2.64 14.23
N THR A 59 0.10 1.64 15.02
CA THR A 59 -1.28 1.51 15.49
C THR A 59 -1.71 2.65 16.42
N LYS A 60 -0.80 3.14 17.28
CA LYS A 60 -1.09 4.27 18.17
C LYS A 60 -1.34 5.59 17.42
N ASN A 61 -0.66 5.80 16.28
CA ASN A 61 -0.65 7.09 15.59
C ASN A 61 -1.46 7.10 14.28
N THR A 62 -2.16 6.02 13.94
CA THR A 62 -2.95 5.92 12.71
C THR A 62 -4.35 5.35 12.99
N PHE A 63 -5.12 5.16 11.91
CA PHE A 63 -6.45 4.51 11.98
C PHE A 63 -6.40 3.01 12.26
N ALA A 64 -5.22 2.39 12.13
CA ALA A 64 -5.06 0.94 12.11
C ALA A 64 -5.04 0.33 13.50
N ASP A 65 -5.67 -0.84 13.62
CA ASP A 65 -5.59 -1.68 14.82
C ASP A 65 -4.50 -2.76 14.68
N PHE A 66 -4.14 -3.13 13.43
CA PHE A 66 -3.18 -4.17 13.11
C PHE A 66 -2.24 -3.75 11.99
N VAL A 67 -1.01 -4.25 12.07
CA VAL A 67 0.04 -4.09 11.05
C VAL A 67 0.60 -5.46 10.69
N MET A 68 0.81 -5.68 9.41
CA MET A 68 1.48 -6.87 8.88
C MET A 68 2.66 -6.41 8.04
N PHE A 69 3.88 -6.75 8.45
CA PHE A 69 5.10 -6.34 7.76
C PHE A 69 5.38 -7.20 6.53
N GLN A 70 6.00 -6.59 5.53
CA GLN A 70 6.40 -7.15 4.24
C GLN A 70 7.78 -6.59 3.86
N ASN A 71 8.37 -7.09 2.75
CA ASN A 71 9.71 -6.66 2.32
C ASN A 71 9.69 -5.55 1.27
N SER A 72 8.53 -5.28 0.68
CA SER A 72 8.40 -4.33 -0.43
C SER A 72 6.98 -3.77 -0.56
N GLY A 73 6.85 -2.69 -1.34
CA GLY A 73 5.54 -2.11 -1.65
C GLY A 73 4.64 -3.05 -2.46
N THR A 74 5.20 -3.81 -3.38
CA THR A 74 4.41 -4.76 -4.16
C THR A 74 3.87 -5.90 -3.29
N GLU A 75 4.67 -6.41 -2.33
CA GLU A 75 4.19 -7.41 -1.36
C GLU A 75 3.12 -6.83 -0.44
N ALA A 76 3.26 -5.58 0.00
CA ALA A 76 2.24 -4.88 0.78
C ALA A 76 0.93 -4.76 -0.02
N THR A 77 0.99 -4.45 -1.31
CA THR A 77 -0.18 -4.40 -2.20
C THR A 77 -0.81 -5.79 -2.38
N GLU A 78 -0.01 -6.83 -2.64
CA GLU A 78 -0.49 -8.22 -2.73
C GLU A 78 -1.20 -8.64 -1.43
N ALA A 79 -0.60 -8.33 -0.29
CA ALA A 79 -1.19 -8.61 1.02
C ALA A 79 -2.50 -7.83 1.22
N ALA A 80 -2.59 -6.55 0.83
CA ALA A 80 -3.82 -5.76 0.91
C ALA A 80 -4.96 -6.38 0.07
N ILE A 81 -4.65 -6.84 -1.15
CA ILE A 81 -5.59 -7.55 -2.02
C ILE A 81 -6.07 -8.85 -1.36
N LYS A 82 -5.12 -9.63 -0.81
CA LYS A 82 -5.40 -10.90 -0.11
C LYS A 82 -6.28 -10.66 1.12
N VAL A 83 -5.97 -9.67 1.94
CA VAL A 83 -6.76 -9.27 3.11
C VAL A 83 -8.20 -8.94 2.72
N ALA A 84 -8.39 -8.13 1.67
CA ALA A 84 -9.72 -7.75 1.21
C ALA A 84 -10.54 -8.98 0.75
N ARG A 85 -9.94 -9.87 -0.03
CA ARG A 85 -10.59 -11.11 -0.49
C ARG A 85 -10.90 -12.07 0.66
N ARG A 86 -9.92 -12.27 1.56
CA ARG A 86 -10.04 -13.17 2.70
C ARG A 86 -11.12 -12.71 3.69
N TYR A 87 -11.24 -11.41 3.91
CA TYR A 87 -12.31 -10.83 4.73
C TYR A 87 -13.69 -11.27 4.24
N PHE A 88 -13.99 -11.16 2.96
CA PHE A 88 -15.30 -11.58 2.44
C PHE A 88 -15.49 -13.09 2.43
N TYR A 89 -14.43 -13.84 2.16
CA TYR A 89 -14.45 -15.30 2.28
C TYR A 89 -14.83 -15.72 3.71
N SER A 90 -14.18 -15.15 4.74
CA SER A 90 -14.46 -15.46 6.14
C SER A 90 -15.88 -15.05 6.60
N LYS A 91 -16.55 -14.16 5.84
CA LYS A 91 -17.95 -13.76 6.07
C LYS A 91 -18.96 -14.58 5.24
N GLY A 92 -18.56 -15.70 4.66
CA GLY A 92 -19.42 -16.54 3.83
C GLY A 92 -19.81 -15.90 2.49
N LYS A 93 -18.98 -14.95 1.99
CA LYS A 93 -19.21 -14.24 0.73
C LYS A 93 -18.05 -14.39 -0.26
N PRO A 94 -17.64 -15.63 -0.62
CA PRO A 94 -16.46 -15.86 -1.46
C PRO A 94 -16.57 -15.26 -2.86
N GLN A 95 -17.79 -15.01 -3.35
CA GLN A 95 -18.03 -14.34 -4.63
C GLN A 95 -17.63 -12.86 -4.63
N LYS A 96 -17.52 -12.20 -3.45
CA LYS A 96 -16.98 -10.84 -3.32
C LYS A 96 -15.45 -10.89 -3.30
N ASN A 97 -14.84 -10.96 -4.46
CA ASN A 97 -13.38 -11.14 -4.62
C ASN A 97 -12.75 -10.21 -5.67
N ARG A 98 -13.53 -9.32 -6.29
CA ARG A 98 -13.03 -8.40 -7.30
C ARG A 98 -12.58 -7.09 -6.65
N ILE A 99 -11.41 -6.62 -7.08
CA ILE A 99 -10.84 -5.33 -6.66
C ILE A 99 -11.05 -4.34 -7.80
N LEU A 100 -11.70 -3.23 -7.50
CA LEU A 100 -11.95 -2.15 -8.46
C LEU A 100 -10.86 -1.11 -8.33
N CYS A 101 -10.04 -0.91 -9.37
CA CYS A 101 -8.88 -0.03 -9.40
C CYS A 101 -9.03 1.10 -10.41
N VAL A 102 -8.24 2.15 -10.26
CA VAL A 102 -8.11 3.20 -11.26
C VAL A 102 -7.26 2.68 -12.42
N LYS A 103 -7.71 2.92 -13.65
CA LYS A 103 -6.94 2.57 -14.85
C LYS A 103 -5.65 3.40 -14.93
N ASN A 104 -4.55 2.76 -15.34
CA ASN A 104 -3.21 3.34 -15.39
C ASN A 104 -2.67 3.78 -14.00
N SER A 105 -3.13 3.15 -12.91
CA SER A 105 -2.53 3.26 -11.60
C SER A 105 -1.24 2.43 -11.49
N PHE A 106 -0.49 2.61 -10.39
CA PHE A 106 0.70 1.82 -10.12
C PHE A 106 0.64 1.21 -8.72
N HIS A 107 0.57 -0.12 -8.65
CA HIS A 107 0.46 -0.86 -7.38
C HIS A 107 1.61 -1.87 -7.18
N GLY A 108 2.63 -1.86 -8.04
CA GLY A 108 3.76 -2.76 -7.98
C GLY A 108 4.00 -3.55 -9.28
N ARG A 109 4.88 -4.55 -9.24
CA ARG A 109 5.35 -5.29 -10.41
C ARG A 109 5.06 -6.79 -10.37
N THR A 110 4.45 -7.33 -9.33
CA THR A 110 3.94 -8.71 -9.32
C THR A 110 2.75 -8.85 -10.27
N LEU A 111 2.42 -10.08 -10.66
CA LEU A 111 1.34 -10.34 -11.62
C LEU A 111 0.01 -9.71 -11.16
N ALA A 112 -0.41 -9.88 -9.90
CA ALA A 112 -1.65 -9.26 -9.45
C ALA A 112 -1.55 -7.72 -9.43
N ALA A 113 -0.41 -7.15 -9.04
CA ALA A 113 -0.21 -5.70 -9.01
C ALA A 113 -0.25 -5.07 -10.41
N ILE A 114 0.37 -5.69 -11.44
CA ILE A 114 0.31 -5.16 -12.81
C ILE A 114 -1.09 -5.29 -13.43
N PHE A 115 -1.82 -6.36 -13.12
CA PHE A 115 -3.22 -6.49 -13.59
C PHE A 115 -4.17 -5.58 -12.80
N ALA A 116 -3.86 -5.23 -11.55
CA ALA A 116 -4.58 -4.19 -10.81
C ALA A 116 -4.39 -2.80 -11.43
N SER A 117 -3.25 -2.51 -12.05
CA SER A 117 -2.98 -1.20 -12.67
C SER A 117 -3.89 -0.87 -13.86
N GLY A 118 -4.40 -1.87 -14.57
CA GLY A 118 -5.17 -1.69 -15.81
C GLY A 118 -4.40 -1.03 -16.95
N SER A 119 -3.07 -1.06 -16.90
CA SER A 119 -2.18 -0.51 -17.92
C SER A 119 -1.76 -1.60 -18.91
N LYS A 120 -2.09 -1.42 -20.21
CA LYS A 120 -1.66 -2.35 -21.26
C LYS A 120 -0.13 -2.46 -21.30
N LYS A 121 0.59 -1.34 -21.21
CA LYS A 121 2.06 -1.29 -21.19
C LYS A 121 2.68 -2.16 -20.08
N MET A 122 2.00 -2.29 -18.93
CA MET A 122 2.51 -3.09 -17.81
C MET A 122 2.17 -4.58 -17.93
N THR A 123 1.09 -4.92 -18.65
CA THR A 123 0.58 -6.29 -18.71
C THR A 123 0.91 -7.04 -19.99
N GLU A 124 1.39 -6.32 -21.02
CA GLU A 124 1.73 -6.91 -22.32
C GLU A 124 2.88 -7.93 -22.16
N GLY A 125 2.70 -9.13 -22.71
CA GLY A 125 3.64 -10.24 -22.60
C GLY A 125 3.61 -11.03 -21.29
N PHE A 126 2.81 -10.61 -20.30
CA PHE A 126 2.72 -11.28 -18.98
C PHE A 126 1.39 -12.03 -18.76
N GLY A 127 0.88 -12.64 -19.85
CA GLY A 127 -0.29 -13.51 -19.76
C GLY A 127 -0.02 -14.88 -19.12
N PRO A 128 -1.06 -15.65 -18.77
CA PRO A 128 -2.48 -15.31 -18.89
C PRO A 128 -2.93 -14.23 -17.90
N LYS A 129 -4.02 -13.52 -18.23
CA LYS A 129 -4.56 -12.45 -17.39
C LYS A 129 -4.97 -12.95 -16.01
N VAL A 130 -4.42 -12.30 -14.97
CA VAL A 130 -4.85 -12.54 -13.59
C VAL A 130 -6.25 -11.97 -13.37
N GLN A 131 -7.18 -12.84 -13.01
CA GLN A 131 -8.58 -12.51 -12.81
C GLN A 131 -8.83 -11.76 -11.49
N GLY A 132 -9.99 -11.06 -11.42
CA GLY A 132 -10.46 -10.45 -10.18
C GLY A 132 -10.13 -8.95 -10.06
N PHE A 133 -9.79 -8.30 -11.15
CA PHE A 133 -9.62 -6.86 -11.23
C PHE A 133 -10.59 -6.23 -12.21
N ASP A 134 -11.20 -5.13 -11.79
CA ASP A 134 -12.04 -4.25 -12.60
C ASP A 134 -11.43 -2.84 -12.59
N HIS A 135 -11.72 -2.04 -13.62
CA HIS A 135 -11.10 -0.73 -13.75
C HIS A 135 -12.13 0.35 -14.06
N PHE A 136 -11.84 1.56 -13.58
CA PHE A 136 -12.56 2.78 -13.93
C PHE A 136 -11.58 3.91 -14.25
N GLU A 137 -12.03 4.89 -15.02
CA GLU A 137 -11.21 6.03 -15.41
C GLU A 137 -11.08 7.04 -14.27
N PHE A 138 -9.87 7.59 -14.04
CA PHE A 138 -9.65 8.64 -13.05
C PHE A 138 -10.55 9.87 -13.34
N GLY A 139 -11.19 10.40 -12.29
CA GLY A 139 -12.12 11.53 -12.41
C GLY A 139 -13.49 11.20 -13.02
N ASN A 140 -13.73 9.97 -13.47
CA ASN A 140 -15.00 9.58 -14.07
C ASN A 140 -15.92 8.86 -13.07
N HIS A 141 -16.75 9.62 -12.36
CA HIS A 141 -17.69 9.08 -11.37
C HIS A 141 -18.78 8.17 -11.95
N LYS A 142 -19.18 8.38 -13.21
CA LYS A 142 -20.13 7.49 -13.89
C LYS A 142 -19.50 6.12 -14.13
N SER A 143 -18.26 6.09 -14.64
CA SER A 143 -17.48 4.86 -14.82
C SER A 143 -17.30 4.12 -13.50
N LEU A 144 -16.89 4.79 -12.42
CA LEU A 144 -16.78 4.20 -11.09
C LEU A 144 -18.07 3.53 -10.64
N LYS A 145 -19.20 4.24 -10.70
CA LYS A 145 -20.50 3.71 -10.26
C LYS A 145 -20.95 2.49 -11.09
N LYS A 146 -20.71 2.51 -12.41
CA LYS A 146 -21.03 1.41 -13.32
C LYS A 146 -20.18 0.16 -13.07
N SER A 147 -18.93 0.35 -12.67
CA SER A 147 -17.98 -0.75 -12.45
C SER A 147 -18.16 -1.48 -11.11
N ILE A 148 -18.92 -0.92 -10.17
CA ILE A 148 -19.22 -1.59 -8.89
C ILE A 148 -20.30 -2.63 -9.12
N THR A 149 -19.97 -3.89 -8.83
CA THR A 149 -20.90 -5.04 -8.94
C THR A 149 -21.12 -5.71 -7.58
N ASN A 150 -21.98 -6.72 -7.54
CA ASN A 150 -22.18 -7.57 -6.36
C ASN A 150 -20.94 -8.42 -6.01
N LYS A 151 -20.01 -8.58 -6.96
CA LYS A 151 -18.72 -9.28 -6.78
C LYS A 151 -17.59 -8.37 -6.29
N THR A 152 -17.79 -7.04 -6.26
CA THR A 152 -16.78 -6.10 -5.80
C THR A 152 -16.52 -6.27 -4.30
N ALA A 153 -15.28 -6.56 -3.94
CA ALA A 153 -14.80 -6.64 -2.56
C ALA A 153 -14.30 -5.28 -2.06
N ALA A 154 -13.50 -4.60 -2.88
CA ALA A 154 -12.88 -3.34 -2.50
C ALA A 154 -12.73 -2.39 -3.69
N ILE A 155 -12.65 -1.09 -3.38
CA ILE A 155 -12.06 -0.08 -4.26
C ILE A 155 -10.63 0.15 -3.76
N MET A 156 -9.64 0.07 -4.66
CA MET A 156 -8.23 0.34 -4.38
C MET A 156 -7.74 1.49 -5.27
N ILE A 157 -7.22 2.53 -4.64
CA ILE A 157 -6.68 3.70 -5.34
C ILE A 157 -5.41 4.20 -4.64
N GLU A 158 -4.50 4.80 -5.41
CA GLU A 158 -3.47 5.66 -4.84
C GLU A 158 -4.11 6.98 -4.40
N THR A 159 -3.82 7.48 -3.20
CA THR A 159 -4.33 8.80 -2.76
C THR A 159 -3.76 9.92 -3.64
N ILE A 160 -2.52 9.76 -4.08
CA ILE A 160 -1.90 10.55 -5.15
C ILE A 160 -1.30 9.56 -6.14
N MET A 161 -1.81 9.50 -7.35
CA MET A 161 -1.28 8.64 -8.40
C MET A 161 0.09 9.16 -8.83
N GLY A 162 1.16 8.48 -8.41
CA GLY A 162 2.53 8.88 -8.74
C GLY A 162 2.87 8.67 -10.22
N GLU A 163 3.02 7.42 -10.62
CA GLU A 163 3.36 7.01 -11.99
C GLU A 163 2.28 7.37 -13.02
N GLY A 164 1.06 7.57 -12.57
CA GLY A 164 -0.08 7.99 -13.38
C GLY A 164 -0.09 9.49 -13.72
N GLY A 165 0.96 10.26 -13.35
CA GLY A 165 1.15 11.67 -13.70
C GLY A 165 0.84 12.65 -12.56
N ILE A 166 1.14 12.29 -11.33
CA ILE A 166 0.99 13.10 -10.09
C ILE A 166 -0.44 13.65 -9.95
N LYS A 167 -1.42 12.75 -10.06
CA LYS A 167 -2.84 13.12 -9.98
C LYS A 167 -3.33 12.97 -8.55
N VAL A 168 -3.66 14.08 -7.93
CA VAL A 168 -4.17 14.12 -6.55
C VAL A 168 -5.66 13.80 -6.54
N VAL A 169 -6.08 12.87 -5.68
CA VAL A 169 -7.50 12.62 -5.42
C VAL A 169 -8.01 13.69 -4.43
N PRO A 170 -8.97 14.55 -4.82
CA PRO A 170 -9.48 15.61 -3.94
C PRO A 170 -10.10 15.04 -2.66
N ASN A 171 -9.97 15.77 -1.54
CA ASN A 171 -10.51 15.35 -0.24
C ASN A 171 -12.02 15.05 -0.28
N TRP A 172 -12.80 15.81 -1.03
CA TRP A 172 -14.23 15.55 -1.20
C TRP A 172 -14.49 14.20 -1.93
N CYS A 173 -13.63 13.87 -2.90
CA CYS A 173 -13.72 12.61 -3.63
C CYS A 173 -13.43 11.42 -2.72
N LEU A 174 -12.39 11.50 -1.85
CA LEU A 174 -12.10 10.49 -0.85
C LEU A 174 -13.30 10.27 0.10
N LYS A 175 -13.95 11.37 0.54
CA LYS A 175 -15.17 11.29 1.37
C LYS A 175 -16.31 10.58 0.65
N GLU A 176 -16.53 10.90 -0.63
CA GLU A 176 -17.57 10.23 -1.44
C GLU A 176 -17.24 8.74 -1.68
N LEU A 177 -15.97 8.40 -1.95
CA LEU A 177 -15.54 7.00 -2.05
C LEU A 177 -15.84 6.23 -0.75
N ARG A 178 -15.55 6.83 0.42
CA ARG A 178 -15.88 6.19 1.71
C ARG A 178 -17.39 5.98 1.88
N LYS A 179 -18.22 6.98 1.52
CA LYS A 179 -19.68 6.85 1.55
C LYS A 179 -20.16 5.73 0.63
N ILE A 180 -19.64 5.66 -0.61
CA ILE A 180 -19.96 4.61 -1.57
C ILE A 180 -19.60 3.25 -1.00
N CYS A 181 -18.38 3.09 -0.47
CA CYS A 181 -17.92 1.84 0.12
C CYS A 181 -18.80 1.40 1.29
N ASN A 182 -19.20 2.33 2.16
CA ASN A 182 -20.11 2.04 3.28
C ASN A 182 -21.49 1.59 2.78
N LYS A 183 -22.10 2.33 1.83
CA LYS A 183 -23.42 2.01 1.26
C LYS A 183 -23.43 0.66 0.55
N LYS A 184 -22.37 0.35 -0.21
CA LYS A 184 -22.25 -0.90 -0.97
C LYS A 184 -21.68 -2.07 -0.14
N LYS A 185 -21.32 -1.82 1.13
CA LYS A 185 -20.71 -2.82 2.03
C LYS A 185 -19.47 -3.46 1.38
N ILE A 186 -18.59 -2.65 0.82
CA ILE A 186 -17.28 -2.99 0.26
C ILE A 186 -16.17 -2.25 1.00
N LEU A 187 -14.92 -2.66 0.81
CA LEU A 187 -13.76 -2.09 1.50
C LEU A 187 -13.17 -0.92 0.70
N LEU A 188 -12.48 -0.02 1.41
CA LEU A 188 -11.66 1.05 0.84
C LEU A 188 -10.21 0.77 1.15
N ILE A 189 -9.40 0.58 0.10
CA ILE A 189 -7.94 0.46 0.16
C ILE A 189 -7.35 1.75 -0.39
N LEU A 190 -6.58 2.46 0.43
CA LEU A 190 -5.81 3.62 -0.01
C LEU A 190 -4.34 3.23 -0.08
N ASP A 191 -3.80 3.19 -1.29
CA ASP A 191 -2.39 2.88 -1.53
C ASP A 191 -1.54 4.11 -1.22
N GLU A 192 -0.80 4.03 -0.12
CA GLU A 192 0.10 5.08 0.39
C GLU A 192 1.58 4.68 0.25
N VAL A 193 1.86 3.70 -0.59
CA VAL A 193 3.24 3.20 -0.83
C VAL A 193 4.16 4.33 -1.28
N GLN A 194 3.68 5.25 -2.12
CA GLN A 194 4.50 6.35 -2.60
C GLN A 194 4.19 7.67 -1.90
N CYS A 195 2.92 8.00 -1.68
CA CYS A 195 2.51 9.30 -1.17
C CYS A 195 2.43 9.39 0.36
N GLY A 196 2.52 8.26 1.06
CA GLY A 196 2.47 8.20 2.52
C GLY A 196 3.81 8.50 3.22
N ILE A 197 3.82 8.28 4.52
CA ILE A 197 4.99 8.40 5.41
C ILE A 197 5.67 9.76 5.27
N GLY A 198 4.86 10.83 5.33
CA GLY A 198 5.34 12.21 5.30
C GLY A 198 5.65 12.78 3.92
N ARG A 199 5.55 11.98 2.82
CA ARG A 199 5.90 12.44 1.47
C ARG A 199 5.11 13.66 1.02
N SER A 200 3.85 13.76 1.39
CA SER A 200 2.95 14.85 1.02
C SER A 200 2.82 15.94 2.11
N GLY A 201 3.60 15.86 3.20
CA GLY A 201 3.56 16.77 4.33
C GLY A 201 2.76 16.25 5.53
N ASP A 202 1.74 15.43 5.32
CA ASP A 202 1.03 14.69 6.36
C ASP A 202 1.56 13.26 6.45
N PHE A 203 1.31 12.54 7.55
CA PHE A 203 1.78 11.16 7.70
C PHE A 203 1.19 10.26 6.61
N PHE A 204 -0.11 10.41 6.32
CA PHE A 204 -0.75 9.87 5.12
C PHE A 204 -1.38 10.98 4.29
N ALA A 205 -1.28 10.89 2.97
CA ALA A 205 -1.83 11.88 2.06
C ALA A 205 -3.36 12.05 2.19
N PHE A 206 -4.08 11.02 2.67
CA PHE A 206 -5.53 11.09 2.89
C PHE A 206 -5.95 11.79 4.18
N GLU A 207 -5.06 12.09 5.13
CA GLU A 207 -5.43 12.57 6.49
C GLU A 207 -6.27 13.84 6.47
N LYS A 208 -5.95 14.79 5.60
CA LYS A 208 -6.76 16.02 5.44
C LYS A 208 -8.21 15.76 5.05
N SER A 209 -8.50 14.63 4.44
CA SER A 209 -9.87 14.22 4.11
C SER A 209 -10.67 13.76 5.33
N LYS A 210 -9.99 13.42 6.45
CA LYS A 210 -10.55 12.78 7.65
C LYS A 210 -11.26 11.45 7.36
N VAL A 211 -10.95 10.81 6.23
CA VAL A 211 -11.46 9.49 5.86
C VAL A 211 -10.67 8.43 6.62
N LYS A 212 -11.37 7.42 7.13
CA LYS A 212 -10.75 6.20 7.67
C LYS A 212 -10.88 5.08 6.64
N PRO A 213 -9.80 4.68 5.96
CA PRO A 213 -9.80 3.51 5.08
C PRO A 213 -9.92 2.21 5.88
N ASP A 214 -10.16 1.11 5.18
CA ASP A 214 -10.15 -0.22 5.80
C ASP A 214 -8.74 -0.84 5.78
N ILE A 215 -7.97 -0.58 4.72
CA ILE A 215 -6.64 -1.13 4.48
C ILE A 215 -5.75 -0.06 3.84
N VAL A 216 -4.48 0.02 4.27
CA VAL A 216 -3.46 0.93 3.71
C VAL A 216 -2.15 0.16 3.55
N PRO A 217 -1.72 -0.19 2.33
CA PRO A 217 -0.35 -0.62 2.07
C PRO A 217 0.60 0.59 2.12
N ILE A 218 1.77 0.39 2.72
CA ILE A 218 2.86 1.37 2.83
C ILE A 218 4.20 0.73 2.52
N ALA A 219 5.15 1.53 2.05
CA ALA A 219 6.54 1.12 1.82
C ALA A 219 7.44 2.36 1.65
N LYS A 220 8.49 2.24 0.88
CA LYS A 220 9.37 3.36 0.45
C LYS A 220 9.85 4.20 1.65
N GLY A 221 9.22 5.34 1.89
CA GLY A 221 9.62 6.30 2.93
C GLY A 221 9.71 5.71 4.34
N ILE A 222 8.94 4.65 4.67
CA ILE A 222 9.01 4.03 5.99
C ILE A 222 10.37 3.37 6.26
N GLY A 223 11.06 2.91 5.21
CA GLY A 223 12.40 2.32 5.31
C GLY A 223 13.53 3.34 5.21
N GLY A 224 13.24 4.58 4.74
CA GLY A 224 14.24 5.61 4.57
C GLY A 224 15.41 5.24 3.66
N GLY A 225 15.21 4.30 2.73
CA GLY A 225 16.23 3.70 1.85
C GLY A 225 16.36 2.19 2.01
N PHE A 226 15.94 1.62 3.13
CA PHE A 226 15.98 0.18 3.36
C PHE A 226 14.69 -0.51 2.84
N PRO A 227 14.78 -1.72 2.24
CA PRO A 227 13.61 -2.44 1.76
C PRO A 227 12.68 -2.84 2.91
N ILE A 228 11.45 -2.34 2.87
CA ILE A 228 10.38 -2.71 3.79
C ILE A 228 9.04 -2.34 3.17
N GLY A 229 8.01 -3.09 3.50
CA GLY A 229 6.62 -2.77 3.28
C GLY A 229 5.79 -3.14 4.50
N ALA A 230 4.57 -2.63 4.57
CA ALA A 230 3.60 -3.07 5.57
C ALA A 230 2.18 -2.85 5.07
N VAL A 231 1.24 -3.60 5.64
CA VAL A 231 -0.19 -3.39 5.48
C VAL A 231 -0.78 -3.00 6.82
N LEU A 232 -1.38 -1.83 6.86
CA LEU A 232 -2.15 -1.35 8.00
C LEU A 232 -3.63 -1.68 7.77
N MET A 233 -4.31 -2.18 8.79
CA MET A 233 -5.70 -2.57 8.66
C MET A 233 -6.49 -2.34 9.96
N ASN A 234 -7.78 -2.06 9.82
CA ASN A 234 -8.66 -1.97 10.97
C ASN A 234 -9.06 -3.36 11.49
N LYS A 235 -9.53 -3.44 12.73
CA LYS A 235 -9.95 -4.68 13.42
C LYS A 235 -10.98 -5.49 12.62
N LYS A 236 -11.88 -4.80 11.92
CA LYS A 236 -12.92 -5.43 11.12
C LYS A 236 -12.33 -6.33 10.03
N VAL A 237 -11.36 -5.80 9.26
CA VAL A 237 -10.75 -6.58 8.15
C VAL A 237 -9.76 -7.60 8.66
N ALA A 238 -9.01 -7.25 9.72
CA ALA A 238 -8.05 -8.15 10.34
C ALA A 238 -8.70 -9.45 10.84
N SER A 239 -9.98 -9.42 11.22
CA SER A 239 -10.71 -10.61 11.65
C SER A 239 -10.81 -11.73 10.59
N GLY A 240 -10.55 -11.41 9.31
CA GLY A 240 -10.47 -12.40 8.24
C GLY A 240 -9.11 -13.11 8.14
N MET A 241 -8.09 -12.56 8.78
CA MET A 241 -6.72 -13.06 8.73
C MET A 241 -6.41 -13.89 9.98
N THR A 242 -6.54 -15.20 9.85
CA THR A 242 -6.19 -16.14 10.93
C THR A 242 -4.76 -16.65 10.73
N ALA A 243 -4.19 -17.27 11.77
CA ALA A 243 -2.86 -17.88 11.69
C ALA A 243 -2.74 -18.81 10.47
N GLY A 244 -1.62 -18.74 9.77
CA GLY A 244 -1.33 -19.53 8.58
C GLY A 244 -1.98 -19.07 7.27
N THR A 245 -2.81 -18.01 7.27
CA THR A 245 -3.46 -17.52 6.03
C THR A 245 -2.55 -16.65 5.16
N HIS A 246 -1.56 -16.04 5.74
CA HIS A 246 -0.51 -15.25 5.07
C HIS A 246 0.71 -15.16 5.97
N GLY A 247 1.87 -14.93 5.38
CA GLY A 247 3.11 -14.76 6.11
C GLY A 247 4.17 -14.09 5.24
N SER A 248 5.27 -13.73 5.88
CA SER A 248 6.53 -13.34 5.27
C SER A 248 7.65 -14.03 6.01
N THR A 249 8.76 -14.35 5.33
CA THR A 249 9.96 -14.88 5.98
C THR A 249 10.62 -13.81 6.85
N PHE A 250 10.63 -12.57 6.38
CA PHE A 250 11.26 -11.43 7.05
C PHE A 250 10.24 -10.53 7.73
#